data_ca857f9c0649a20f4ea99b8f2714b7f9
#
_entry.id   ca857f9c0649a20f4ea99b8f2714b7f9
#
_cell.length_a   1.000
_cell.length_b   1.000
_cell.length_c   1.000
_cell.angle_alpha   90.00
_cell.angle_beta   90.00
_cell.angle_gamma   90.00
#
_symmetry.space_group_name_H-M   'P 1'
#
loop_
_entity.id
_entity.type
_entity.pdbx_description
1 polymer ?
#
loop_
_entity_poly.entity_id
_entity_poly.type
_entity_poly.pdbx_seq_one_letter_code
_entity_poly.pdbx_strand_id
1 'polypeptide(L)'
;VEAWVEQRPLTASVYPHQVAFNALPQVDVFLDNGYTKEEWKVVTENRKILALPDLRISCTAVRIPVFVSHSEAVHVETREPVTPERARELFAAVPGVVVQDDPSSHDYPLATEAAGRDEIFVGRVRRDVSIADDRGLAFWVVSDNLRKGAATNAVELAEVLRERDWIRPAGTRGATPYRGPGAPDSLDAPEAMA
;
A
#
# COMPACT_ATOMS: atom_id res chain seq x y z
N VAL A 1 -28.74 3.42 -4.50
CA VAL A 1 -29.04 3.46 -5.94
C VAL A 1 -30.49 3.92 -6.16
N GLU A 2 -31.48 3.20 -5.60
CA GLU A 2 -32.91 3.52 -5.75
C GLU A 2 -33.23 4.98 -5.44
N ALA A 3 -32.83 5.48 -4.27
CA ALA A 3 -33.09 6.86 -3.87
C ALA A 3 -32.49 7.88 -4.86
N TRP A 4 -31.34 7.56 -5.47
CA TRP A 4 -30.71 8.43 -6.47
C TRP A 4 -31.49 8.42 -7.80
N VAL A 5 -31.91 7.22 -8.24
CA VAL A 5 -32.73 7.05 -9.45
C VAL A 5 -34.09 7.78 -9.31
N GLU A 6 -34.67 7.69 -8.13
CA GLU A 6 -35.96 8.32 -7.80
C GLU A 6 -35.84 9.79 -7.39
N GLN A 7 -34.62 10.37 -7.48
CA GLN A 7 -34.34 11.76 -7.08
C GLN A 7 -34.76 12.09 -5.64
N ARG A 8 -34.81 11.07 -4.77
CA ARG A 8 -35.08 11.29 -3.35
C ARG A 8 -33.83 11.82 -2.63
N PRO A 9 -34.00 12.64 -1.57
CA PRO A 9 -32.88 13.08 -0.74
C PRO A 9 -32.08 11.91 -0.20
N LEU A 10 -30.73 12.00 -0.29
CA LEU A 10 -29.82 11.03 0.28
C LEU A 10 -29.20 11.60 1.55
N THR A 11 -29.27 10.83 2.64
CA THR A 11 -28.63 11.20 3.89
C THR A 11 -27.29 10.50 4.00
N ALA A 12 -26.22 11.26 4.03
CA ALA A 12 -24.88 10.76 4.34
C ALA A 12 -24.78 10.62 5.88
N SER A 13 -24.81 9.37 6.38
CA SER A 13 -24.79 9.10 7.82
C SER A 13 -23.44 8.59 8.34
N VAL A 14 -22.57 8.11 7.45
CA VAL A 14 -21.26 7.52 7.79
C VAL A 14 -20.11 8.43 7.36
N TYR A 15 -20.21 8.99 6.17
CA TYR A 15 -19.21 9.92 5.62
C TYR A 15 -19.79 11.32 5.51
N PRO A 16 -18.94 12.36 5.45
CA PRO A 16 -19.43 13.75 5.31
C PRO A 16 -20.23 13.99 4.02
N HIS A 17 -20.02 13.18 3.01
CA HIS A 17 -20.71 13.26 1.72
C HIS A 17 -21.13 11.87 1.23
N GLN A 18 -22.08 11.85 0.28
CA GLN A 18 -22.49 10.64 -0.42
C GLN A 18 -21.29 10.04 -1.18
N VAL A 19 -21.01 8.73 -0.97
CA VAL A 19 -19.95 8.00 -1.69
C VAL A 19 -20.44 7.45 -3.03
N ALA A 20 -21.68 6.95 -3.08
CA ALA A 20 -22.24 6.40 -4.32
C ALA A 20 -22.22 7.45 -5.43
N PHE A 21 -21.66 7.10 -6.60
CA PHE A 21 -21.51 7.96 -7.79
C PHE A 21 -20.63 9.20 -7.54
N ASN A 22 -19.73 9.16 -6.58
CA ASN A 22 -18.86 10.26 -6.21
C ASN A 22 -17.42 9.79 -5.96
N ALA A 23 -16.48 10.73 -5.88
CA ALA A 23 -15.12 10.51 -5.43
C ALA A 23 -14.85 11.52 -4.30
N LEU A 24 -14.53 11.02 -3.11
CA LEU A 24 -14.30 11.87 -1.93
C LEU A 24 -12.80 11.92 -1.63
N PRO A 25 -12.13 13.06 -1.85
CA PRO A 25 -10.70 13.21 -1.59
C PRO A 25 -10.42 13.43 -0.09
N GLN A 26 -10.91 12.51 0.71
CA GLN A 26 -10.74 12.52 2.16
C GLN A 26 -10.79 11.12 2.71
N VAL A 27 -9.71 10.69 3.36
CA VAL A 27 -9.66 9.48 4.19
C VAL A 27 -9.07 9.85 5.54
N ASP A 28 -9.85 9.64 6.63
CA ASP A 28 -9.54 10.10 7.98
C ASP A 28 -9.63 11.64 8.13
N VAL A 29 -9.12 12.20 9.22
CA VAL A 29 -9.17 13.65 9.55
C VAL A 29 -8.09 14.43 8.83
N PHE A 30 -8.34 15.69 8.58
CA PHE A 30 -7.33 16.61 8.06
C PHE A 30 -6.36 17.03 9.17
N LEU A 31 -5.09 17.18 8.80
CA LEU A 31 -4.01 17.71 9.61
C LEU A 31 -3.71 19.17 9.24
N ASP A 32 -2.98 19.88 10.09
CA ASP A 32 -2.63 21.28 9.89
C ASP A 32 -1.79 21.55 8.63
N ASN A 33 -1.13 20.54 8.11
CA ASN A 33 -0.33 20.60 6.89
C ASN A 33 -1.14 20.40 5.59
N GLY A 34 -2.47 20.29 5.69
CA GLY A 34 -3.37 20.10 4.55
C GLY A 34 -3.53 18.65 4.06
N TYR A 35 -2.75 17.72 4.57
CA TYR A 35 -2.93 16.29 4.31
C TYR A 35 -3.97 15.68 5.24
N THR A 36 -4.60 14.58 4.82
CA THR A 36 -5.32 13.74 5.77
C THR A 36 -4.34 12.88 6.56
N LYS A 37 -4.78 12.38 7.72
CA LYS A 37 -3.97 11.47 8.53
C LYS A 37 -3.56 10.21 7.76
N GLU A 38 -4.43 9.66 6.92
CA GLU A 38 -4.11 8.50 6.09
C GLU A 38 -3.03 8.83 5.05
N GLU A 39 -3.11 9.97 4.37
CA GLU A 39 -2.08 10.43 3.45
C GLU A 39 -0.73 10.62 4.12
N TRP A 40 -0.73 11.23 5.30
CA TRP A 40 0.51 11.44 6.08
C TRP A 40 1.11 10.13 6.57
N LYS A 41 0.27 9.17 6.92
CA LYS A 41 0.66 7.81 7.26
C LYS A 41 1.36 7.12 6.08
N VAL A 42 0.81 7.21 4.86
CA VAL A 42 1.47 6.69 3.65
C VAL A 42 2.87 7.29 3.49
N VAL A 43 3.04 8.60 3.67
CA VAL A 43 4.34 9.27 3.57
C VAL A 43 5.34 8.73 4.61
N THR A 44 4.93 8.65 5.87
CA THR A 44 5.83 8.29 6.98
C THR A 44 6.16 6.80 7.00
N GLU A 45 5.16 5.95 6.73
CA GLU A 45 5.35 4.51 6.73
C GLU A 45 6.20 4.03 5.55
N ASN A 46 6.01 4.59 4.35
CA ASN A 46 6.88 4.24 3.21
C ASN A 46 8.34 4.61 3.47
N ARG A 47 8.62 5.77 4.05
CA ARG A 47 9.99 6.14 4.46
C ARG A 47 10.60 5.15 5.44
N LYS A 48 9.80 4.68 6.39
CA LYS A 48 10.23 3.70 7.40
C LYS A 48 10.44 2.31 6.80
N ILE A 49 9.47 1.80 6.04
CA ILE A 49 9.50 0.45 5.46
C ILE A 49 10.65 0.31 4.45
N LEU A 50 10.84 1.31 3.62
CA LEU A 50 11.91 1.32 2.62
C LEU A 50 13.29 1.72 3.18
N ALA A 51 13.36 2.09 4.47
CA ALA A 51 14.56 2.64 5.11
C ALA A 51 15.15 3.84 4.35
N LEU A 52 14.28 4.68 3.78
CA LEU A 52 14.61 5.88 3.01
C LEU A 52 13.99 7.12 3.66
N PRO A 53 14.60 7.69 4.72
CA PRO A 53 14.01 8.78 5.49
C PRO A 53 13.75 10.05 4.67
N ASP A 54 14.57 10.29 3.63
CA ASP A 54 14.49 11.46 2.75
C ASP A 54 13.70 11.20 1.46
N LEU A 55 12.98 10.06 1.36
CA LEU A 55 12.17 9.75 0.20
C LEU A 55 11.16 10.88 -0.06
N ARG A 56 11.22 11.44 -1.27
CA ARG A 56 10.23 12.41 -1.74
C ARG A 56 8.98 11.66 -2.15
N ILE A 57 7.93 11.83 -1.38
CA ILE A 57 6.66 11.14 -1.58
C ILE A 57 5.51 12.06 -1.25
N SER A 58 4.46 11.99 -2.04
CA SER A 58 3.18 12.63 -1.81
C SER A 58 2.07 11.71 -2.32
N CYS A 59 0.91 11.75 -1.68
CA CYS A 59 -0.26 11.02 -2.14
C CYS A 59 -1.53 11.81 -1.86
N THR A 60 -2.58 11.48 -2.58
CA THR A 60 -3.95 11.90 -2.29
C THR A 60 -4.80 10.65 -2.14
N ALA A 61 -5.38 10.47 -0.96
CA ALA A 61 -6.27 9.35 -0.67
C ALA A 61 -7.72 9.70 -1.01
N VAL A 62 -8.34 8.89 -1.85
CA VAL A 62 -9.68 9.13 -2.38
C VAL A 62 -10.58 7.92 -2.11
N ARG A 63 -11.76 8.16 -1.54
CA ARG A 63 -12.80 7.14 -1.48
C ARG A 63 -13.59 7.13 -2.77
N ILE A 64 -13.69 5.96 -3.37
CA ILE A 64 -14.50 5.70 -4.57
C ILE A 64 -15.55 4.63 -4.25
N PRO A 65 -16.65 4.51 -5.01
CA PRO A 65 -17.73 3.56 -4.74
C PRO A 65 -17.38 2.12 -5.15
N VAL A 66 -16.30 1.59 -4.57
CA VAL A 66 -15.85 0.20 -4.70
C VAL A 66 -16.05 -0.50 -3.37
N PHE A 67 -16.57 -1.72 -3.38
CA PHE A 67 -16.90 -2.45 -2.15
C PHE A 67 -15.67 -3.01 -1.43
N VAL A 68 -14.74 -3.60 -2.19
CA VAL A 68 -13.51 -4.25 -1.71
C VAL A 68 -12.38 -3.92 -2.66
N SER A 69 -11.17 -3.96 -2.17
CA SER A 69 -9.91 -3.66 -2.83
C SER A 69 -9.53 -2.18 -2.82
N HIS A 70 -8.23 -1.94 -2.71
CA HIS A 70 -7.62 -0.66 -3.01
C HIS A 70 -7.07 -0.67 -4.43
N SER A 71 -7.05 0.49 -5.04
CA SER A 71 -6.48 0.70 -6.36
C SER A 71 -5.61 1.95 -6.32
N GLU A 72 -4.38 1.86 -6.83
CA GLU A 72 -3.36 2.87 -6.68
C GLU A 72 -2.73 3.22 -8.02
N ALA A 73 -2.78 4.49 -8.40
CA ALA A 73 -1.99 5.04 -9.49
C ALA A 73 -0.63 5.46 -8.93
N VAL A 74 0.42 4.74 -9.29
CA VAL A 74 1.75 4.94 -8.75
C VAL A 74 2.67 5.52 -9.80
N HIS A 75 3.40 6.58 -9.42
CA HIS A 75 4.47 7.17 -10.20
C HIS A 75 5.75 7.10 -9.37
N VAL A 76 6.82 6.62 -9.96
CA VAL A 76 8.12 6.51 -9.28
C VAL A 76 9.25 7.06 -10.13
N GLU A 77 10.18 7.73 -9.48
CA GLU A 77 11.47 8.09 -10.04
C GLU A 77 12.54 7.20 -9.43
N THR A 78 13.25 6.45 -10.25
CA THR A 78 14.33 5.55 -9.85
C THR A 78 15.69 6.24 -9.95
N ARG A 79 16.69 5.72 -9.25
CA ARG A 79 18.08 6.24 -9.35
C ARG A 79 18.69 5.94 -10.71
N GLU A 80 18.46 4.73 -11.20
CA GLU A 80 18.96 4.24 -12.48
C GLU A 80 17.79 4.08 -13.45
N PRO A 81 18.03 4.17 -14.77
CA PRO A 81 16.99 3.90 -15.76
C PRO A 81 16.41 2.50 -15.64
N VAL A 82 15.09 2.40 -15.72
CA VAL A 82 14.36 1.12 -15.70
C VAL A 82 13.31 1.14 -16.82
N THR A 83 13.41 0.19 -17.74
CA THR A 83 12.40 0.08 -18.80
C THR A 83 11.11 -0.56 -18.26
N PRO A 84 9.95 -0.31 -18.88
CA PRO A 84 8.70 -0.97 -18.52
C PRO A 84 8.79 -2.50 -18.60
N GLU A 85 9.51 -3.04 -19.59
CA GLU A 85 9.74 -4.48 -19.75
C GLU A 85 10.49 -5.04 -18.54
N ARG A 86 11.58 -4.36 -18.15
CA ARG A 86 12.36 -4.77 -16.99
C ARG A 86 11.56 -4.64 -15.69
N ALA A 87 10.72 -3.63 -15.55
CA ALA A 87 9.83 -3.48 -14.41
C ALA A 87 8.83 -4.65 -14.32
N ARG A 88 8.21 -5.08 -15.43
CA ARG A 88 7.32 -6.26 -15.46
C ARG A 88 8.04 -7.53 -15.03
N GLU A 89 9.26 -7.75 -15.52
CA GLU A 89 10.08 -8.89 -15.09
C GLU A 89 10.35 -8.87 -13.57
N LEU A 90 10.69 -7.71 -13.04
CA LEU A 90 10.95 -7.53 -11.60
C LEU A 90 9.69 -7.80 -10.77
N PHE A 91 8.53 -7.27 -11.17
CA PHE A 91 7.28 -7.53 -10.49
C PHE A 91 6.89 -9.00 -10.55
N ALA A 92 7.02 -9.64 -11.72
CA ALA A 92 6.69 -11.05 -11.90
C ALA A 92 7.60 -12.00 -11.08
N ALA A 93 8.80 -11.55 -10.72
CA ALA A 93 9.71 -12.32 -9.88
C ALA A 93 9.37 -12.26 -8.37
N VAL A 94 8.46 -11.37 -7.96
CA VAL A 94 8.07 -11.23 -6.55
C VAL A 94 6.95 -12.23 -6.22
N PRO A 95 7.13 -13.12 -5.23
CA PRO A 95 6.06 -14.01 -4.79
C PRO A 95 4.81 -13.23 -4.35
N GLY A 96 3.63 -13.69 -4.79
CA GLY A 96 2.36 -13.04 -4.49
C GLY A 96 2.05 -11.80 -5.33
N VAL A 97 2.88 -11.48 -6.33
CA VAL A 97 2.60 -10.43 -7.32
C VAL A 97 2.23 -11.07 -8.66
N VAL A 98 1.15 -10.62 -9.24
CA VAL A 98 0.68 -11.02 -10.57
C VAL A 98 0.77 -9.82 -11.51
N VAL A 99 1.51 -9.95 -12.60
CA VAL A 99 1.54 -8.94 -13.67
C VAL A 99 0.39 -9.23 -14.62
N GLN A 100 -0.56 -8.29 -14.68
CA GLN A 100 -1.74 -8.29 -15.54
C GLN A 100 -1.69 -7.02 -16.39
N ASP A 101 -1.02 -7.08 -17.53
CA ASP A 101 -0.63 -5.90 -18.30
C ASP A 101 -0.63 -6.13 -19.82
N ASP A 102 -1.80 -6.40 -20.38
CA ASP A 102 -2.02 -6.39 -21.83
C ASP A 102 -3.11 -5.36 -22.21
N PRO A 103 -2.74 -4.08 -22.37
CA PRO A 103 -3.69 -3.03 -22.75
C PRO A 103 -4.39 -3.29 -24.09
N SER A 104 -3.82 -4.10 -25.00
CA SER A 104 -4.40 -4.38 -26.30
C SER A 104 -5.64 -5.26 -26.23
N SER A 105 -5.70 -6.12 -25.23
CA SER A 105 -6.85 -6.97 -24.89
C SER A 105 -7.70 -6.42 -23.74
N HIS A 106 -7.41 -5.20 -23.27
CA HIS A 106 -8.03 -4.58 -22.10
C HIS A 106 -7.79 -5.37 -20.79
N ASP A 107 -6.70 -6.12 -20.74
CA ASP A 107 -6.30 -6.88 -19.56
C ASP A 107 -5.41 -6.01 -18.64
N TYR A 108 -5.97 -5.60 -17.52
CA TYR A 108 -5.34 -4.79 -16.49
C TYR A 108 -6.05 -4.99 -15.13
N PRO A 109 -5.40 -4.73 -14.00
CA PRO A 109 -5.97 -5.03 -12.69
C PRO A 109 -7.26 -4.27 -12.39
N LEU A 110 -8.28 -5.01 -11.93
CA LEU A 110 -9.57 -4.49 -11.52
C LEU A 110 -9.89 -4.85 -10.06
N ALA A 111 -10.52 -3.92 -9.36
CA ALA A 111 -10.92 -4.13 -7.96
C ALA A 111 -11.85 -5.34 -7.78
N THR A 112 -12.75 -5.57 -8.73
CA THR A 112 -13.68 -6.70 -8.73
C THR A 112 -13.00 -8.06 -8.91
N GLU A 113 -11.85 -8.10 -9.55
CA GLU A 113 -11.08 -9.33 -9.78
C GLU A 113 -10.09 -9.61 -8.66
N ALA A 114 -9.56 -8.57 -8.02
CA ALA A 114 -8.67 -8.68 -6.89
C ALA A 114 -9.41 -9.02 -5.57
N ALA A 115 -10.72 -8.71 -5.49
CA ALA A 115 -11.51 -9.00 -4.31
C ALA A 115 -11.54 -10.51 -3.99
N GLY A 116 -11.22 -10.87 -2.74
CA GLY A 116 -11.15 -12.26 -2.27
C GLY A 116 -9.85 -12.97 -2.60
N ARG A 117 -8.87 -12.30 -3.25
CA ARG A 117 -7.59 -12.87 -3.61
C ARG A 117 -6.46 -12.39 -2.69
N ASP A 118 -5.42 -13.19 -2.57
CA ASP A 118 -4.26 -12.89 -1.70
C ASP A 118 -3.11 -12.23 -2.47
N GLU A 119 -3.20 -12.19 -3.80
CA GLU A 119 -2.19 -11.60 -4.66
C GLU A 119 -2.33 -10.08 -4.77
N ILE A 120 -1.23 -9.44 -5.12
CA ILE A 120 -1.17 -8.05 -5.58
C ILE A 120 -1.13 -8.08 -7.11
N PHE A 121 -2.03 -7.35 -7.75
CA PHE A 121 -2.07 -7.24 -9.20
C PHE A 121 -1.40 -5.95 -9.64
N VAL A 122 -0.48 -6.04 -10.60
CA VAL A 122 0.23 -4.89 -11.17
C VAL A 122 0.04 -4.87 -12.67
N GLY A 123 -0.32 -3.72 -13.21
CA GLY A 123 -0.47 -3.53 -14.65
C GLY A 123 -0.35 -2.08 -15.06
N ARG A 124 -0.63 -1.78 -16.34
CA ARG A 124 -0.47 -0.44 -16.91
C ARG A 124 0.95 0.11 -16.73
N VAL A 125 1.94 -0.79 -16.74
CA VAL A 125 3.36 -0.44 -16.57
C VAL A 125 3.86 0.27 -17.82
N ARG A 126 4.29 1.51 -17.64
CA ARG A 126 4.70 2.40 -18.73
C ARG A 126 5.71 3.43 -18.25
N ARG A 127 6.38 4.08 -19.17
CA ARG A 127 7.23 5.22 -18.84
C ARG A 127 6.39 6.37 -18.27
N ASP A 128 6.91 7.02 -17.26
CA ASP A 128 6.46 8.34 -16.86
C ASP A 128 7.18 9.39 -17.70
N VAL A 129 6.47 9.95 -18.66
CA VAL A 129 7.02 10.91 -19.63
C VAL A 129 7.38 12.27 -19.01
N SER A 130 7.00 12.51 -17.76
CA SER A 130 7.32 13.73 -17.03
C SER A 130 8.72 13.69 -16.41
N ILE A 131 9.34 12.50 -16.34
CA ILE A 131 10.67 12.28 -15.76
C ILE A 131 11.67 12.00 -16.89
N ALA A 132 12.76 12.74 -16.89
CA ALA A 132 13.83 12.59 -17.87
C ALA A 132 14.68 11.31 -17.65
N ASP A 133 15.48 10.97 -18.64
CA ASP A 133 16.54 9.95 -18.56
C ASP A 133 16.03 8.52 -18.28
N ASP A 134 14.80 8.21 -18.71
CA ASP A 134 14.17 6.90 -18.56
C ASP A 134 14.11 6.36 -17.12
N ARG A 135 14.17 7.26 -16.13
CA ARG A 135 14.10 6.93 -14.71
C ARG A 135 12.69 6.99 -14.15
N GLY A 136 11.71 7.35 -14.97
CA GLY A 136 10.31 7.46 -14.57
C GLY A 136 9.47 6.25 -14.98
N LEU A 137 8.75 5.67 -14.04
CA LEU A 137 7.75 4.64 -14.29
C LEU A 137 6.40 5.04 -13.71
N ALA A 138 5.33 4.71 -14.43
CA ALA A 138 3.97 4.79 -13.95
C ALA A 138 3.30 3.42 -14.10
N PHE A 139 2.57 2.99 -13.07
CA PHE A 139 1.88 1.71 -13.06
C PHE A 139 0.62 1.75 -12.18
N TRP A 140 -0.20 0.74 -12.31
CA TRP A 140 -1.45 0.56 -11.58
C TRP A 140 -1.36 -0.67 -10.71
N VAL A 141 -1.74 -0.54 -9.44
CA VAL A 141 -1.73 -1.63 -8.47
C VAL A 141 -3.12 -1.82 -7.91
N VAL A 142 -3.53 -3.07 -7.76
CA VAL A 142 -4.79 -3.43 -7.11
C VAL A 142 -4.58 -4.61 -6.19
N SER A 143 -5.12 -4.54 -4.98
CA SER A 143 -5.10 -5.65 -4.03
C SER A 143 -6.33 -5.63 -3.11
N ASP A 144 -6.71 -6.80 -2.60
CA ASP A 144 -7.75 -6.89 -1.57
C ASP A 144 -7.22 -6.29 -0.26
N ASN A 145 -7.83 -5.20 0.16
CA ASN A 145 -7.43 -4.44 1.35
C ASN A 145 -7.71 -5.16 2.67
N LEU A 146 -8.61 -6.14 2.69
CA LEU A 146 -8.92 -6.94 3.87
C LEU A 146 -8.01 -8.17 3.99
N ARG A 147 -7.54 -8.70 2.86
CA ARG A 147 -6.66 -9.87 2.77
C ARG A 147 -5.19 -9.43 2.71
N LYS A 148 -4.66 -9.15 1.52
CA LYS A 148 -3.25 -8.75 1.34
C LYS A 148 -2.91 -7.46 2.06
N GLY A 149 -3.82 -6.50 2.10
CA GLY A 149 -3.65 -5.25 2.84
C GLY A 149 -3.71 -5.40 4.37
N ALA A 150 -4.19 -6.53 4.90
CA ALA A 150 -4.38 -6.72 6.35
C ALA A 150 -4.07 -8.16 6.80
N ALA A 151 -5.05 -9.07 6.73
CA ALA A 151 -4.98 -10.39 7.36
C ALA A 151 -3.88 -11.28 6.77
N THR A 152 -3.82 -11.43 5.46
CA THR A 152 -2.82 -12.26 4.77
C THR A 152 -1.41 -11.74 5.02
N ASN A 153 -1.20 -10.42 4.92
CA ASN A 153 0.10 -9.81 5.17
C ASN A 153 0.57 -10.03 6.63
N ALA A 154 -0.34 -10.02 7.60
CA ALA A 154 0.01 -10.30 9.00
C ALA A 154 0.46 -11.76 9.19
N VAL A 155 -0.19 -12.72 8.52
CA VAL A 155 0.19 -14.14 8.56
C VAL A 155 1.55 -14.35 7.88
N GLU A 156 1.74 -13.84 6.66
CA GLU A 156 3.02 -13.92 5.93
C GLU A 156 4.18 -13.31 6.74
N LEU A 157 3.94 -12.18 7.40
CA LEU A 157 4.95 -11.58 8.28
C LEU A 157 5.30 -12.49 9.45
N ALA A 158 4.31 -13.12 10.09
CA ALA A 158 4.55 -14.08 11.18
C ALA A 158 5.33 -15.31 10.69
N GLU A 159 5.07 -15.80 9.49
CA GLU A 159 5.81 -16.90 8.85
C GLU A 159 7.27 -16.51 8.61
N VAL A 160 7.54 -15.36 8.03
CA VAL A 160 8.90 -14.83 7.82
C VAL A 160 9.65 -14.66 9.14
N LEU A 161 9.00 -14.14 10.18
CA LEU A 161 9.59 -13.96 11.49
C LEU A 161 9.96 -15.30 12.13
N ARG A 162 9.12 -16.32 11.94
CA ARG A 162 9.39 -17.70 12.39
C ARG A 162 10.55 -18.34 11.62
N GLU A 163 10.56 -18.25 10.29
CA GLU A 163 11.62 -18.78 9.43
C GLU A 163 12.99 -18.18 9.73
N ARG A 164 13.00 -16.90 10.11
CA ARG A 164 14.22 -16.19 10.50
C ARG A 164 14.61 -16.35 11.96
N ASP A 165 13.91 -17.20 12.73
CA ASP A 165 14.13 -17.37 14.16
C ASP A 165 13.96 -16.08 15.01
N TRP A 166 13.23 -15.09 14.48
CA TRP A 166 13.00 -13.82 15.19
C TRP A 166 11.88 -13.91 16.22
N ILE A 167 10.97 -14.88 16.07
CA ILE A 167 9.99 -15.25 17.09
C ILE A 167 10.18 -16.73 17.43
N ARG A 168 10.09 -17.06 18.74
CA ARG A 168 10.23 -18.42 19.24
C ARG A 168 9.05 -18.80 20.11
N PRO A 169 8.72 -20.09 20.22
CA PRO A 169 7.72 -20.55 21.17
C PRO A 169 8.07 -20.15 22.60
N ALA A 170 7.06 -19.79 23.37
CA ALA A 170 7.22 -19.48 24.78
C ALA A 170 7.87 -20.67 25.51
N GLY A 171 8.99 -20.43 26.20
CA GLY A 171 9.72 -21.47 26.97
C GLY A 171 11.06 -21.94 26.38
N THR A 172 11.44 -21.55 25.19
CA THR A 172 12.79 -21.78 24.66
C THR A 172 13.77 -20.77 25.25
N ARG A 173 14.52 -21.16 26.30
CA ARG A 173 15.60 -20.33 26.86
C ARG A 173 16.81 -20.37 25.92
N GLY A 174 17.38 -19.21 25.59
CA GLY A 174 18.73 -19.13 25.06
C GLY A 174 18.94 -18.35 23.76
N ALA A 175 18.11 -17.37 23.42
CA ALA A 175 18.42 -16.50 22.30
C ALA A 175 18.45 -15.03 22.69
N THR A 176 19.52 -14.38 22.28
CA THR A 176 19.62 -12.92 22.28
C THR A 176 18.48 -12.36 21.42
N PRO A 177 17.72 -11.35 21.90
CA PRO A 177 16.73 -10.70 21.06
C PRO A 177 17.38 -10.18 19.77
N TYR A 178 16.69 -10.34 18.64
CA TYR A 178 17.14 -9.73 17.38
C TYR A 178 17.31 -8.22 17.57
N ARG A 179 18.50 -7.75 17.30
CA ARG A 179 18.79 -6.31 17.18
C ARG A 179 18.91 -5.98 15.71
N GLY A 180 17.95 -5.24 15.17
CA GLY A 180 18.01 -4.74 13.80
C GLY A 180 19.28 -3.95 13.54
N PRO A 181 19.74 -3.81 12.29
CA PRO A 181 20.85 -2.94 11.93
C PRO A 181 20.55 -1.50 12.41
N GLY A 182 21.42 -0.96 13.27
CA GLY A 182 21.27 0.37 13.86
C GLY A 182 20.53 0.44 15.21
N ALA A 183 20.20 -0.68 15.83
CA ALA A 183 19.66 -0.66 17.20
C ALA A 183 20.74 -0.25 18.21
N PRO A 184 20.44 0.67 19.15
CA PRO A 184 21.41 1.08 20.19
C PRO A 184 21.76 -0.08 21.11
N ASP A 185 23.01 -0.09 21.60
CA ASP A 185 23.56 -1.17 22.44
C ASP A 185 22.95 -1.31 23.83
N SER A 186 22.18 -0.33 24.30
CA SER A 186 21.49 -0.37 25.59
C SER A 186 20.01 -0.01 25.43
N LEU A 187 19.14 -0.94 25.81
CA LEU A 187 17.80 -0.63 26.26
C LEU A 187 17.88 -0.47 27.78
N ASP A 188 18.29 0.69 28.23
CA ASP A 188 17.99 1.11 29.59
C ASP A 188 16.48 1.35 29.67
N ALA A 189 15.76 0.44 30.29
CA ALA A 189 14.35 0.63 30.60
C ALA A 189 14.25 1.90 31.49
N PRO A 190 13.35 2.85 31.22
CA PRO A 190 13.08 3.92 32.14
C PRO A 190 12.56 3.30 33.43
N GLU A 191 13.24 3.61 34.55
CA GLU A 191 12.75 3.29 35.87
C GLU A 191 11.31 3.76 36.03
N ALA A 192 10.44 2.83 36.44
CA ALA A 192 9.08 3.14 36.78
C ALA A 192 9.09 4.20 37.90
N MET A 193 8.65 5.40 37.58
CA MET A 193 8.34 6.40 38.60
C MET A 193 7.16 5.89 39.43
N ALA A 194 7.46 5.70 40.70
CA ALA A 194 6.52 5.42 41.76
C ALA A 194 5.53 6.59 41.98
#